data_97cc886598e457e396591c46c7bdd2ed
#
_entry.id   97cc886598e457e396591c46c7bdd2ed
#
_cell.length_a   1.000
_cell.length_b   1.000
_cell.length_c   1.000
_cell.angle_alpha   90.00
_cell.angle_beta   90.00
_cell.angle_gamma   90.00
#
_symmetry.space_group_name_H-M   'P 1'
#
loop_
_entity.id
_entity.type
_entity.pdbx_description
1 polymer ?
#
loop_
_entity_poly.entity_id
_entity_poly.type
_entity_poly.pdbx_seq_one_letter_code
_entity_poly.pdbx_strand_id
1 'polypeptide(L)'
;MSRLTAFAFALLMVLGSRAVAAPAYDAAAVARIHGGIVDCPGCNLAGADLTNTCVKAHDLHGANFDGATAVLMCMSYANFSNATFRGADLSAANLAHANLDGADLTGAKMDITSIKGTDLRQTRGLTQKQLDQACGDADTRVPAGLTVHLCT
;
A
#
# COMPACT_ATOMS: atom_id res chain seq x y z
N MET A 1 -70.74 -4.48 30.03
CA MET A 1 -69.80 -3.47 29.44
C MET A 1 -68.41 -3.82 29.91
N SER A 2 -67.67 -4.53 29.12
CA SER A 2 -66.33 -5.03 29.46
C SER A 2 -65.36 -4.43 28.47
N ARG A 3 -64.38 -3.64 28.96
CA ARG A 3 -63.32 -3.03 28.18
C ARG A 3 -62.12 -3.95 28.26
N LEU A 4 -61.85 -4.66 27.19
CA LEU A 4 -60.55 -5.34 27.00
C LEU A 4 -59.50 -4.30 26.64
N THR A 5 -58.53 -4.11 27.54
CA THR A 5 -57.30 -3.37 27.26
C THR A 5 -56.26 -4.35 26.69
N ALA A 6 -55.98 -4.24 25.40
CA ALA A 6 -54.90 -4.96 24.76
C ALA A 6 -53.56 -4.31 25.15
N PHE A 7 -52.74 -5.06 25.91
CA PHE A 7 -51.34 -4.69 26.13
C PHE A 7 -50.55 -5.14 24.90
N ALA A 8 -50.16 -4.20 24.06
CA ALA A 8 -49.18 -4.42 23.01
C ALA A 8 -47.77 -4.39 23.63
N PHE A 9 -47.15 -5.59 23.79
CA PHE A 9 -45.75 -5.73 24.09
C PHE A 9 -44.96 -5.34 22.83
N ALA A 10 -44.47 -4.09 22.78
CA ALA A 10 -43.47 -3.71 21.80
C ALA A 10 -42.12 -4.29 22.24
N LEU A 11 -41.75 -5.43 21.68
CA LEU A 11 -40.43 -6.03 21.82
C LEU A 11 -39.47 -5.15 20.98
N LEU A 12 -38.85 -4.18 21.63
CA LEU A 12 -37.80 -3.35 21.04
C LEU A 12 -36.57 -4.24 20.88
N MET A 13 -36.41 -4.86 19.71
CA MET A 13 -35.15 -5.48 19.31
C MET A 13 -34.12 -4.36 19.12
N VAL A 14 -33.35 -4.08 20.15
CA VAL A 14 -32.10 -3.32 20.01
C VAL A 14 -31.13 -4.22 19.25
N LEU A 15 -31.25 -4.20 17.91
CA LEU A 15 -30.18 -4.66 17.05
C LEU A 15 -29.02 -3.69 17.25
N GLY A 16 -28.11 -4.08 18.15
CA GLY A 16 -26.82 -3.42 18.28
C GLY A 16 -26.09 -3.53 16.94
N SER A 17 -26.33 -2.57 16.07
CA SER A 17 -25.46 -2.37 14.92
C SER A 17 -24.08 -2.04 15.48
N ARG A 18 -23.19 -3.04 15.54
CA ARG A 18 -21.76 -2.76 15.67
C ARG A 18 -21.45 -1.84 14.51
N ALA A 19 -21.20 -0.58 14.79
CA ALA A 19 -20.65 0.34 13.83
C ALA A 19 -19.35 -0.32 13.36
N VAL A 20 -19.32 -0.80 12.13
CA VAL A 20 -18.08 -1.21 11.48
C VAL A 20 -17.25 0.07 11.42
N ALA A 21 -16.12 0.09 12.12
CA ALA A 21 -15.22 1.24 12.08
C ALA A 21 -14.91 1.54 10.61
N ALA A 22 -15.01 2.82 10.22
CA ALA A 22 -14.61 3.22 8.87
C ALA A 22 -13.17 2.76 8.62
N PRO A 23 -12.83 2.31 7.40
CA PRO A 23 -11.46 1.92 7.09
C PRO A 23 -10.50 3.07 7.36
N ALA A 24 -9.29 2.74 7.83
CA ALA A 24 -8.26 3.73 8.13
C ALA A 24 -7.73 4.44 6.85
N TYR A 25 -8.07 3.92 5.67
CA TYR A 25 -7.67 4.43 4.37
C TYR A 25 -8.82 5.15 3.64
N ASP A 26 -8.46 5.93 2.62
CA ASP A 26 -9.44 6.55 1.70
C ASP A 26 -10.05 5.48 0.76
N ALA A 27 -11.24 5.01 1.09
CA ALA A 27 -11.93 3.98 0.31
C ALA A 27 -12.23 4.43 -1.14
N ALA A 28 -12.43 5.74 -1.37
CA ALA A 28 -12.65 6.27 -2.72
C ALA A 28 -11.34 6.23 -3.53
N ALA A 29 -10.19 6.53 -2.91
CA ALA A 29 -8.87 6.40 -3.55
C ALA A 29 -8.60 4.94 -3.92
N VAL A 30 -8.84 3.99 -3.02
CA VAL A 30 -8.68 2.55 -3.28
C VAL A 30 -9.57 2.10 -4.43
N ALA A 31 -10.85 2.48 -4.44
CA ALA A 31 -11.78 2.13 -5.52
C ALA A 31 -11.32 2.69 -6.88
N ARG A 32 -10.76 3.91 -6.91
CA ARG A 32 -10.19 4.51 -8.13
C ARG A 32 -8.99 3.71 -8.64
N ILE A 33 -8.08 3.30 -7.76
CA ILE A 33 -6.91 2.48 -8.09
C ILE A 33 -7.37 1.13 -8.68
N HIS A 34 -8.31 0.46 -8.05
CA HIS A 34 -8.90 -0.78 -8.59
C HIS A 34 -9.62 -0.56 -9.94
N GLY A 35 -10.18 0.63 -10.15
CA GLY A 35 -10.80 1.04 -11.42
C GLY A 35 -9.83 1.52 -12.50
N GLY A 36 -8.51 1.55 -12.23
CA GLY A 36 -7.49 1.99 -13.18
C GLY A 36 -7.37 3.51 -13.34
N ILE A 37 -7.95 4.32 -12.44
CA ILE A 37 -7.84 5.78 -12.40
C ILE A 37 -6.91 6.12 -11.24
N VAL A 38 -5.63 6.43 -11.52
CA VAL A 38 -4.60 6.16 -10.53
C VAL A 38 -3.70 7.31 -10.11
N ASP A 39 -3.81 8.51 -10.66
CA ASP A 39 -3.10 9.65 -10.05
C ASP A 39 -3.74 9.98 -8.71
N CYS A 40 -2.96 9.85 -7.64
CA CYS A 40 -3.44 9.99 -6.27
C CYS A 40 -2.35 10.55 -5.35
N PRO A 41 -1.86 11.78 -5.63
CA PRO A 41 -0.83 12.40 -4.79
C PRO A 41 -1.35 12.60 -3.36
N GLY A 42 -0.55 12.19 -2.37
CA GLY A 42 -0.87 12.33 -0.96
C GLY A 42 -2.04 11.49 -0.45
N CYS A 43 -2.59 10.55 -1.24
CA CYS A 43 -3.72 9.76 -0.80
C CYS A 43 -3.36 8.80 0.34
N ASN A 44 -4.34 8.55 1.21
CA ASN A 44 -4.18 7.62 2.31
C ASN A 44 -4.64 6.21 1.90
N LEU A 45 -3.69 5.31 1.71
CA LEU A 45 -3.88 3.90 1.35
C LEU A 45 -3.43 2.96 2.48
N ALA A 46 -3.23 3.49 3.70
CA ALA A 46 -2.71 2.74 4.84
C ALA A 46 -3.59 1.53 5.18
N GLY A 47 -3.00 0.33 5.18
CA GLY A 47 -3.70 -0.92 5.44
C GLY A 47 -4.65 -1.39 4.34
N ALA A 48 -4.70 -0.72 3.19
CA ALA A 48 -5.53 -1.13 2.06
C ALA A 48 -5.01 -2.42 1.40
N ASP A 49 -5.92 -3.21 0.86
CA ASP A 49 -5.56 -4.31 -0.04
C ASP A 49 -5.52 -3.81 -1.49
N LEU A 50 -4.31 -3.76 -2.03
CA LEU A 50 -3.99 -3.33 -3.39
C LEU A 50 -3.38 -4.47 -4.21
N THR A 51 -3.60 -5.71 -3.76
CA THR A 51 -3.07 -6.90 -4.42
C THR A 51 -3.44 -6.92 -5.91
N ASN A 52 -2.43 -7.18 -6.76
CA ASN A 52 -2.60 -7.30 -8.21
C ASN A 52 -3.20 -6.05 -8.91
N THR A 53 -3.10 -4.87 -8.29
CA THR A 53 -3.48 -3.60 -8.93
C THR A 53 -2.33 -3.02 -9.75
N CYS A 54 -2.61 -2.06 -10.63
CA CYS A 54 -1.59 -1.44 -11.47
C CYS A 54 -1.67 0.09 -11.42
N VAL A 55 -0.55 0.72 -11.01
CA VAL A 55 -0.36 2.18 -10.97
C VAL A 55 0.87 2.58 -11.82
N LYS A 56 1.17 1.81 -12.86
CA LYS A 56 2.33 2.04 -13.73
C LYS A 56 2.32 3.45 -14.32
N ALA A 57 3.45 4.16 -14.17
CA ALA A 57 3.68 5.51 -14.69
C ALA A 57 2.72 6.59 -14.14
N HIS A 58 2.05 6.35 -13.01
CA HIS A 58 1.17 7.31 -12.36
C HIS A 58 1.83 8.08 -11.22
N ASP A 59 1.21 9.17 -10.82
CA ASP A 59 1.70 10.03 -9.74
C ASP A 59 1.02 9.70 -8.41
N LEU A 60 1.81 9.17 -7.47
CA LEU A 60 1.42 8.85 -6.10
C LEU A 60 2.42 9.47 -5.10
N HIS A 61 3.00 10.63 -5.44
CA HIS A 61 3.94 11.28 -4.54
C HIS A 61 3.28 11.58 -3.18
N GLY A 62 4.01 11.38 -2.10
CA GLY A 62 3.52 11.61 -0.74
C GLY A 62 2.39 10.69 -0.29
N ALA A 63 1.98 9.69 -1.08
CA ALA A 63 0.92 8.75 -0.68
C ALA A 63 1.35 7.88 0.51
N ASN A 64 0.39 7.53 1.35
CA ASN A 64 0.60 6.69 2.52
C ASN A 64 0.17 5.25 2.24
N PHE A 65 1.13 4.33 2.12
CA PHE A 65 0.94 2.88 1.98
C PHE A 65 1.30 2.10 3.24
N ASP A 66 1.37 2.74 4.42
CA ASP A 66 1.78 2.08 5.65
C ASP A 66 0.89 0.87 5.95
N GLY A 67 1.50 -0.31 6.09
CA GLY A 67 0.79 -1.57 6.33
C GLY A 67 -0.12 -2.05 5.19
N ALA A 68 -0.09 -1.41 4.03
CA ALA A 68 -0.87 -1.85 2.87
C ALA A 68 -0.38 -3.20 2.34
N THR A 69 -1.29 -3.99 1.77
CA THR A 69 -0.96 -5.19 1.02
C THR A 69 -0.87 -4.84 -0.47
N ALA A 70 0.35 -4.77 -0.99
CA ALA A 70 0.64 -4.42 -2.39
C ALA A 70 1.31 -5.59 -3.14
N VAL A 71 0.91 -6.82 -2.80
CA VAL A 71 1.44 -8.04 -3.41
C VAL A 71 1.11 -8.08 -4.90
N LEU A 72 2.12 -8.42 -5.73
CA LEU A 72 1.99 -8.46 -7.21
C LEU A 72 1.58 -7.10 -7.83
N MET A 73 1.69 -6.00 -7.11
CA MET A 73 1.29 -4.68 -7.61
C MET A 73 2.24 -4.20 -8.71
N CYS A 74 1.68 -3.72 -9.81
CA CYS A 74 2.43 -3.13 -10.92
C CYS A 74 2.66 -1.64 -10.64
N MET A 75 3.89 -1.29 -10.24
CA MET A 75 4.28 0.05 -9.75
C MET A 75 5.41 0.67 -10.60
N SER A 76 5.77 0.04 -11.71
CA SER A 76 6.90 0.47 -12.52
C SER A 76 6.71 1.86 -13.11
N TYR A 77 7.79 2.65 -13.15
CA TYR A 77 7.82 4.04 -13.63
C TYR A 77 6.91 5.02 -12.88
N ALA A 78 6.24 4.61 -11.80
CA ALA A 78 5.38 5.48 -11.01
C ALA A 78 6.22 6.42 -10.12
N ASN A 79 5.63 7.55 -9.77
CA ASN A 79 6.24 8.52 -8.86
C ASN A 79 5.74 8.27 -7.43
N PHE A 80 6.60 7.74 -6.58
CA PHE A 80 6.39 7.53 -5.14
C PHE A 80 7.30 8.43 -4.30
N SER A 81 7.76 9.56 -4.84
CA SER A 81 8.61 10.46 -4.06
C SER A 81 7.92 10.87 -2.77
N ASN A 82 8.65 10.80 -1.65
CA ASN A 82 8.15 11.06 -0.29
C ASN A 82 6.94 10.18 0.15
N ALA A 83 6.60 9.12 -0.55
CA ALA A 83 5.58 8.17 -0.09
C ALA A 83 6.07 7.36 1.11
N THR A 84 5.13 6.80 1.88
CA THR A 84 5.46 5.92 3.01
C THR A 84 4.95 4.50 2.76
N PHE A 85 5.82 3.50 3.02
CA PHE A 85 5.57 2.07 2.86
C PHE A 85 5.92 1.30 4.13
N ARG A 86 5.79 1.92 5.30
CA ARG A 86 6.18 1.31 6.58
C ARG A 86 5.38 0.03 6.84
N GLY A 87 6.09 -1.08 6.94
CA GLY A 87 5.45 -2.39 7.16
C GLY A 87 4.53 -2.85 6.04
N ALA A 88 4.53 -2.20 4.88
CA ALA A 88 3.76 -2.64 3.71
C ALA A 88 4.28 -3.99 3.19
N ASP A 89 3.41 -4.78 2.59
CA ASP A 89 3.77 -6.01 1.89
C ASP A 89 3.89 -5.72 0.38
N LEU A 90 5.15 -5.60 -0.09
CA LEU A 90 5.51 -5.36 -1.48
C LEU A 90 5.94 -6.66 -2.19
N SER A 91 5.64 -7.83 -1.61
CA SER A 91 6.10 -9.11 -2.15
C SER A 91 5.66 -9.28 -3.61
N ALA A 92 6.59 -9.67 -4.47
CA ALA A 92 6.40 -9.81 -5.91
C ALA A 92 5.91 -8.53 -6.63
N ALA A 93 5.92 -7.37 -5.99
CA ALA A 93 5.59 -6.11 -6.65
C ALA A 93 6.68 -5.71 -7.66
N ASN A 94 6.28 -4.94 -8.66
CA ASN A 94 7.20 -4.43 -9.68
C ASN A 94 7.41 -2.91 -9.50
N LEU A 95 8.52 -2.53 -8.87
CA LEU A 95 8.97 -1.14 -8.67
C LEU A 95 10.02 -0.70 -9.69
N ALA A 96 10.24 -1.46 -10.77
CA ALA A 96 11.27 -1.14 -11.75
C ALA A 96 11.13 0.30 -12.29
N HIS A 97 12.24 1.05 -12.25
CA HIS A 97 12.33 2.46 -12.66
C HIS A 97 11.36 3.41 -11.92
N ALA A 98 10.78 3.02 -10.79
CA ALA A 98 9.96 3.92 -9.99
C ALA A 98 10.81 5.01 -9.33
N ASN A 99 10.23 6.18 -9.14
CA ASN A 99 10.84 7.24 -8.34
C ASN A 99 10.48 7.03 -6.87
N LEU A 100 11.47 6.70 -6.04
CA LEU A 100 11.34 6.49 -4.59
C LEU A 100 12.12 7.52 -3.77
N ASP A 101 12.45 8.68 -4.34
CA ASP A 101 13.20 9.73 -3.63
C ASP A 101 12.48 10.15 -2.34
N GLY A 102 13.17 10.03 -1.21
CA GLY A 102 12.63 10.37 0.10
C GLY A 102 11.55 9.40 0.63
N ALA A 103 11.24 8.32 -0.09
CA ALA A 103 10.29 7.32 0.37
C ALA A 103 10.78 6.58 1.63
N ASP A 104 9.84 6.13 2.46
CA ASP A 104 10.12 5.39 3.70
C ASP A 104 9.75 3.91 3.54
N LEU A 105 10.77 3.05 3.47
CA LEU A 105 10.64 1.58 3.32
C LEU A 105 10.85 0.83 4.64
N THR A 106 10.76 1.52 5.79
CA THR A 106 10.98 0.92 7.11
C THR A 106 10.08 -0.30 7.32
N GLY A 107 10.69 -1.48 7.46
CA GLY A 107 9.99 -2.73 7.73
C GLY A 107 9.11 -3.26 6.58
N ALA A 108 9.15 -2.67 5.39
CA ALA A 108 8.46 -3.19 4.23
C ALA A 108 8.98 -4.60 3.87
N LYS A 109 8.08 -5.51 3.50
CA LYS A 109 8.45 -6.81 2.94
C LYS A 109 8.73 -6.66 1.45
N MET A 110 9.85 -7.20 1.00
CA MET A 110 10.32 -7.05 -0.38
C MET A 110 10.67 -8.39 -1.04
N ASP A 111 10.02 -9.47 -0.61
CA ASP A 111 10.26 -10.80 -1.16
C ASP A 111 10.00 -10.82 -2.67
N ILE A 112 11.04 -11.17 -3.45
CA ILE A 112 11.03 -11.16 -4.93
C ILE A 112 10.49 -9.87 -5.58
N THR A 113 10.53 -8.74 -4.84
CA THR A 113 10.17 -7.43 -5.38
C THR A 113 11.18 -6.99 -6.45
N SER A 114 10.70 -6.63 -7.63
CA SER A 114 11.57 -6.09 -8.67
C SER A 114 11.88 -4.61 -8.40
N ILE A 115 13.17 -4.29 -8.23
CA ILE A 115 13.71 -2.94 -8.06
C ILE A 115 14.67 -2.56 -9.20
N LYS A 116 14.54 -3.20 -10.37
CA LYS A 116 15.45 -3.00 -11.51
C LYS A 116 15.44 -1.56 -11.97
N GLY A 117 16.62 -0.98 -12.17
CA GLY A 117 16.79 0.41 -12.61
C GLY A 117 16.27 1.47 -11.63
N THR A 118 15.99 1.12 -10.38
CA THR A 118 15.47 2.04 -9.36
C THR A 118 16.60 2.67 -8.57
N ASP A 119 16.51 3.99 -8.32
CA ASP A 119 17.42 4.69 -7.43
C ASP A 119 16.85 4.73 -6.00
N LEU A 120 17.47 3.99 -5.10
CA LEU A 120 17.07 3.86 -3.70
C LEU A 120 17.98 4.65 -2.73
N ARG A 121 18.95 5.44 -3.25
CA ARG A 121 19.94 6.12 -2.41
C ARG A 121 19.33 7.12 -1.43
N GLN A 122 18.18 7.69 -1.76
CA GLN A 122 17.48 8.68 -0.93
C GLN A 122 16.33 8.07 -0.13
N THR A 123 16.12 6.75 -0.19
CA THR A 123 15.09 6.07 0.61
C THR A 123 15.50 5.99 2.09
N ARG A 124 14.49 5.94 2.95
CA ARG A 124 14.68 5.77 4.40
C ARG A 124 14.29 4.36 4.83
N GLY A 125 14.96 3.88 5.89
CA GLY A 125 14.60 2.61 6.53
C GLY A 125 14.91 1.35 5.73
N LEU A 126 15.62 1.48 4.60
CA LEU A 126 16.05 0.34 3.78
C LEU A 126 17.18 -0.42 4.47
N THR A 127 17.10 -1.74 4.50
CA THR A 127 18.07 -2.64 5.14
C THR A 127 18.65 -3.62 4.13
N GLN A 128 19.83 -4.19 4.44
CA GLN A 128 20.42 -5.25 3.61
C GLN A 128 19.50 -6.46 3.49
N LYS A 129 18.81 -6.85 4.59
CA LYS A 129 17.85 -7.96 4.56
C LYS A 129 16.75 -7.79 3.50
N GLN A 130 16.22 -6.57 3.34
CA GLN A 130 15.21 -6.29 2.32
C GLN A 130 15.81 -6.40 0.91
N LEU A 131 17.03 -5.90 0.71
CA LEU A 131 17.74 -5.97 -0.59
C LEU A 131 18.13 -7.40 -0.97
N ASP A 132 18.45 -8.25 0.01
CA ASP A 132 18.75 -9.67 -0.24
C ASP A 132 17.53 -10.46 -0.75
N GLN A 133 16.34 -9.97 -0.44
CA GLN A 133 15.06 -10.57 -0.85
C GLN A 133 14.53 -9.98 -2.17
N ALA A 134 14.95 -8.76 -2.50
CA ALA A 134 14.53 -8.05 -3.70
C ALA A 134 15.41 -8.39 -4.92
N CYS A 135 14.90 -8.10 -6.10
CA CYS A 135 15.57 -8.35 -7.38
C CYS A 135 15.97 -7.03 -8.07
N GLY A 136 17.25 -6.74 -8.10
CA GLY A 136 17.80 -5.59 -8.83
C GLY A 136 18.55 -5.97 -10.10
N ASP A 137 19.17 -4.97 -10.73
CA ASP A 137 20.06 -5.09 -11.88
C ASP A 137 21.29 -4.16 -11.75
N ALA A 138 22.08 -4.03 -12.82
CA ALA A 138 23.29 -3.21 -12.83
C ALA A 138 23.00 -1.69 -12.75
N ASP A 139 21.77 -1.27 -13.06
CA ASP A 139 21.34 0.13 -13.02
C ASP A 139 20.69 0.49 -11.65
N THR A 140 20.39 -0.51 -10.81
CA THR A 140 19.84 -0.30 -9.48
C THR A 140 20.87 0.35 -8.56
N ARG A 141 20.49 1.43 -7.88
CA ARG A 141 21.36 2.18 -6.97
C ARG A 141 20.84 2.11 -5.55
N VAL A 142 21.71 1.81 -4.60
CA VAL A 142 21.39 1.65 -3.17
C VAL A 142 22.20 2.60 -2.30
N PRO A 143 21.76 2.89 -1.06
CA PRO A 143 22.54 3.68 -0.11
C PRO A 143 23.95 3.11 0.12
N ALA A 144 24.89 4.00 0.48
CA ALA A 144 26.28 3.60 0.78
C ALA A 144 26.30 2.51 1.87
N GLY A 145 27.11 1.48 1.64
CA GLY A 145 27.26 0.33 2.56
C GLY A 145 26.26 -0.80 2.36
N LEU A 146 25.26 -0.63 1.48
CA LEU A 146 24.35 -1.69 1.07
C LEU A 146 24.73 -2.24 -0.31
N THR A 147 24.29 -3.45 -0.60
CA THR A 147 24.54 -4.14 -1.88
C THR A 147 23.21 -4.64 -2.45
N VAL A 148 23.11 -4.64 -3.78
CA VAL A 148 21.91 -5.12 -4.48
C VAL A 148 22.09 -6.59 -4.88
N HIS A 149 21.04 -7.40 -4.69
CA HIS A 149 20.98 -8.75 -5.24
C HIS A 149 20.56 -8.68 -6.72
N LEU A 150 21.43 -9.18 -7.61
CA LEU A 150 21.16 -9.19 -9.05
C LEU A 150 20.37 -10.43 -9.43
N CYS A 151 19.22 -10.25 -10.06
CA CYS A 151 18.43 -11.34 -10.59
C CYS A 151 18.61 -11.45 -12.12
N THR A 152 18.81 -12.65 -12.59
CA THR A 152 18.94 -13.02 -14.00
C THR A 152 17.57 -13.10 -14.68
#